data_3609f046887ebc486c9ad81fa782b7ab
#
_entry.id   3609f046887ebc486c9ad81fa782b7ab
#
_cell.length_a   1.000
_cell.length_b   1.000
_cell.length_c   1.000
_cell.angle_alpha   90.00
_cell.angle_beta   90.00
_cell.angle_gamma   90.00
#
_symmetry.space_group_name_H-M   'P 1'
#
loop_
_entity.id
_entity.type
_entity.pdbx_description
1 polymer ?
#
loop_
_entity_poly.entity_id
_entity_poly.type
_entity_poly.pdbx_seq_one_letter_code
_entity_poly.pdbx_strand_id
1 'polypeptide(L)'
;TMNGASGSGYLEQISGMVDVKQWSRWFAFMTIILSRETNLSNGTDDDYKLYRGVKDPRIKLVPHDFDTIFGLGDTDTDADDSIFPAITNFAGQTIPQLNRFFSDPVILRQYYSDLKDLLNTVFEKSRFDALVSNSLDWLPSDSDVSDDVIGFMDERRAYILNQIPSEFTVSSNLPSSDGFSRTEE
;
A
#
# COMPACT_ATOMS: atom_id res chain seq x y z
N THR A 1 -11.84 -6.12 18.81
CA THR A 1 -11.33 -4.85 18.22
C THR A 1 -9.89 -5.05 17.75
N MET A 2 -9.46 -4.36 16.70
CA MET A 2 -8.06 -4.40 16.20
C MET A 2 -7.05 -4.13 17.32
N ASN A 3 -7.41 -3.31 18.30
CA ASN A 3 -6.58 -2.99 19.46
C ASN A 3 -6.33 -4.17 20.41
N GLY A 4 -7.20 -5.17 20.41
CA GLY A 4 -7.09 -6.34 21.27
C GLY A 4 -6.41 -7.54 20.61
N ALA A 5 -6.23 -7.53 19.30
CA ALA A 5 -5.54 -8.61 18.59
C ALA A 5 -4.05 -8.60 18.93
N SER A 6 -3.48 -9.73 19.33
CA SER A 6 -2.07 -9.80 19.74
C SER A 6 -1.53 -11.24 19.75
N GLY A 7 -0.21 -11.38 19.78
CA GLY A 7 0.49 -12.66 19.88
C GLY A 7 0.34 -13.55 18.65
N SER A 8 0.55 -14.85 18.81
CA SER A 8 0.54 -15.85 17.72
C SER A 8 -0.80 -16.00 16.99
N GLY A 9 -1.89 -15.49 17.55
CA GLY A 9 -3.22 -15.48 16.92
C GLY A 9 -3.57 -14.17 16.21
N TYR A 10 -2.63 -13.24 16.06
CA TYR A 10 -2.93 -11.92 15.49
C TYR A 10 -3.52 -11.99 14.08
N LEU A 11 -2.87 -12.72 13.19
CA LEU A 11 -3.32 -12.83 11.80
C LEU A 11 -4.74 -13.42 11.69
N GLU A 12 -5.04 -14.45 12.47
CA GLU A 12 -6.38 -15.04 12.51
C GLU A 12 -7.43 -14.05 12.99
N GLN A 13 -7.14 -13.36 14.08
CA GLN A 13 -8.04 -12.36 14.65
C GLN A 13 -8.29 -11.20 13.70
N ILE A 14 -7.24 -10.63 13.11
CA ILE A 14 -7.37 -9.48 12.20
C ILE A 14 -8.08 -9.88 10.89
N SER A 15 -7.83 -11.09 10.37
CA SER A 15 -8.48 -11.60 9.16
C SER A 15 -9.98 -11.83 9.32
N GLY A 16 -10.46 -12.01 10.55
CA GLY A 16 -11.88 -12.04 10.87
C GLY A 16 -12.55 -10.66 10.90
N MET A 17 -11.77 -9.59 11.06
CA MET A 17 -12.28 -8.23 11.19
C MET A 17 -12.15 -7.41 9.90
N VAL A 18 -11.04 -7.55 9.21
CA VAL A 18 -10.74 -6.82 7.97
C VAL A 18 -10.38 -7.80 6.85
N ASP A 19 -10.60 -7.39 5.61
CA ASP A 19 -10.08 -8.13 4.46
C ASP A 19 -8.60 -7.81 4.28
N VAL A 20 -7.74 -8.61 4.91
CA VAL A 20 -6.29 -8.36 4.97
C VAL A 20 -5.67 -8.22 3.57
N LYS A 21 -6.12 -9.03 2.59
CA LYS A 21 -5.62 -8.93 1.21
C LYS A 21 -6.00 -7.61 0.56
N GLN A 22 -7.25 -7.20 0.73
CA GLN A 22 -7.73 -5.93 0.21
C GLN A 22 -7.03 -4.75 0.89
N TRP A 23 -6.82 -4.81 2.21
CA TRP A 23 -6.11 -3.78 2.96
C TRP A 23 -4.64 -3.68 2.52
N SER A 24 -3.94 -4.80 2.42
CA SER A 24 -2.55 -4.85 1.93
C SER A 24 -2.43 -4.22 0.54
N ARG A 25 -3.29 -4.64 -0.39
CA ARG A 25 -3.30 -4.11 -1.76
C ARG A 25 -3.68 -2.63 -1.82
N TRP A 26 -4.61 -2.19 -0.98
CA TRP A 26 -4.99 -0.79 -0.86
C TRP A 26 -3.80 0.06 -0.40
N PHE A 27 -3.12 -0.35 0.68
CA PHE A 27 -1.92 0.34 1.14
C PHE A 27 -0.81 0.37 0.08
N ALA A 28 -0.59 -0.74 -0.63
CA ALA A 28 0.40 -0.80 -1.70
C ALA A 28 0.06 0.18 -2.84
N PHE A 29 -1.20 0.25 -3.22
CA PHE A 29 -1.66 1.19 -4.24
C PHE A 29 -1.46 2.64 -3.80
N MET A 30 -1.92 3.01 -2.59
CA MET A 30 -1.74 4.36 -2.04
C MET A 30 -0.26 4.75 -1.89
N THR A 31 0.59 3.80 -1.54
CA THR A 31 2.04 4.00 -1.46
C THR A 31 2.66 4.26 -2.84
N ILE A 32 2.21 3.57 -3.88
CA ILE A 32 2.73 3.78 -5.24
C ILE A 32 2.38 5.18 -5.75
N ILE A 33 1.12 5.59 -5.62
CA ILE A 33 0.67 6.91 -6.08
C ILE A 33 1.02 8.06 -5.12
N LEU A 34 1.60 7.72 -3.96
CA LEU A 34 1.89 8.66 -2.87
C LEU A 34 0.69 9.51 -2.43
N SER A 35 -0.49 8.87 -2.35
CA SER A 35 -1.63 9.52 -1.71
C SER A 35 -1.42 9.58 -0.20
N ARG A 36 -1.21 10.77 0.35
CA ARG A 36 -1.02 10.96 1.79
C ARG A 36 -2.32 11.18 2.52
N GLU A 37 -3.30 11.79 1.91
CA GLU A 37 -4.58 12.13 2.54
C GLU A 37 -5.47 10.92 2.75
N THR A 38 -5.41 9.93 1.86
CA THR A 38 -6.10 8.65 2.04
C THR A 38 -5.42 7.72 3.05
N ASN A 39 -4.42 8.21 3.76
CA ASN A 39 -3.63 7.39 4.68
C ASN A 39 -4.28 7.34 6.07
N LEU A 40 -4.67 6.14 6.51
CA LEU A 40 -5.22 5.89 7.87
C LEU A 40 -4.34 6.41 9.02
N SER A 41 -3.08 6.75 8.75
CA SER A 41 -2.15 7.19 9.77
C SER A 41 -2.38 8.63 10.23
N ASN A 42 -2.91 9.47 9.38
CA ASN A 42 -2.96 10.90 9.67
C ASN A 42 -4.06 11.23 10.69
N GLY A 43 -5.10 10.40 10.80
CA GLY A 43 -6.15 10.54 11.82
C GLY A 43 -7.06 11.76 11.66
N THR A 44 -6.80 12.56 10.63
CA THR A 44 -7.60 13.73 10.23
C THR A 44 -8.16 13.54 8.84
N ASP A 45 -7.84 12.39 8.22
CA ASP A 45 -8.09 12.15 6.82
C ASP A 45 -9.53 11.73 6.60
N ASP A 46 -10.10 12.30 5.61
CA ASP A 46 -11.45 12.04 5.16
C ASP A 46 -11.51 11.36 3.78
N ASP A 47 -10.35 11.15 3.13
CA ASP A 47 -10.28 10.64 1.76
C ASP A 47 -10.35 9.13 1.65
N TYR A 48 -10.85 8.47 2.65
CA TYR A 48 -11.21 7.07 2.60
C TYR A 48 -12.56 6.80 3.25
N LYS A 49 -13.18 5.70 2.85
CA LYS A 49 -14.40 5.20 3.47
C LYS A 49 -14.19 3.77 3.94
N LEU A 50 -14.82 3.42 5.06
CA LEU A 50 -14.88 2.05 5.55
C LEU A 50 -16.17 1.39 5.06
N TYR A 51 -16.03 0.30 4.32
CA TYR A 51 -17.15 -0.47 3.82
C TYR A 51 -17.27 -1.81 4.55
N ARG A 52 -18.49 -2.15 4.97
CA ARG A 52 -18.83 -3.44 5.54
C ARG A 52 -20.00 -4.05 4.79
N GLY A 53 -19.77 -5.16 4.11
CA GLY A 53 -20.82 -5.85 3.35
C GLY A 53 -21.73 -6.72 4.22
N VAL A 54 -22.91 -7.02 3.70
CA VAL A 54 -23.86 -7.93 4.36
C VAL A 54 -23.41 -9.38 4.25
N LYS A 55 -22.86 -9.77 3.08
CA LYS A 55 -22.39 -11.14 2.83
C LYS A 55 -20.99 -11.39 3.38
N ASP A 56 -20.12 -10.40 3.32
CA ASP A 56 -18.77 -10.42 3.89
C ASP A 56 -18.68 -9.26 4.89
N PRO A 57 -18.76 -9.54 6.20
CA PRO A 57 -18.77 -8.51 7.23
C PRO A 57 -17.39 -7.93 7.53
N ARG A 58 -16.34 -8.40 6.86
CA ARG A 58 -14.99 -7.84 7.03
C ARG A 58 -14.95 -6.43 6.47
N ILE A 59 -14.28 -5.56 7.18
CA ILE A 59 -14.14 -4.15 6.80
C ILE A 59 -13.16 -4.05 5.64
N LYS A 60 -13.54 -3.28 4.63
CA LYS A 60 -12.72 -2.93 3.46
C LYS A 60 -12.48 -1.44 3.42
N LEU A 61 -11.33 -1.06 2.87
CA LEU A 61 -10.99 0.34 2.60
C LEU A 61 -11.41 0.70 1.19
N VAL A 62 -12.06 1.83 1.06
CA VAL A 62 -12.47 2.39 -0.24
C VAL A 62 -11.86 3.78 -0.34
N PRO A 63 -11.05 4.06 -1.37
CA PRO A 63 -10.47 5.38 -1.54
C PRO A 63 -11.53 6.39 -1.95
N HIS A 64 -11.28 7.63 -1.58
CA HIS A 64 -12.09 8.76 -1.94
C HIS A 64 -11.15 9.93 -2.15
N ASP A 65 -11.40 10.76 -3.13
CA ASP A 65 -10.60 11.89 -3.50
C ASP A 65 -9.11 11.57 -3.81
N PHE A 66 -8.61 12.03 -4.91
CA PHE A 66 -7.25 11.77 -5.36
C PHE A 66 -6.61 13.05 -5.93
N ASP A 67 -6.85 14.17 -5.30
CA ASP A 67 -6.32 15.46 -5.73
C ASP A 67 -4.86 15.71 -5.31
N THR A 68 -4.34 14.88 -4.38
CA THR A 68 -2.96 14.96 -3.88
C THR A 68 -2.21 13.65 -4.12
N ILE A 69 -1.90 13.34 -5.39
CA ILE A 69 -1.18 12.13 -5.82
C ILE A 69 -0.08 12.47 -6.81
N PHE A 70 0.85 11.54 -7.01
CA PHE A 70 1.96 11.64 -7.97
C PHE A 70 2.86 12.87 -7.76
N GLY A 71 3.06 13.29 -6.51
CA GLY A 71 3.83 14.50 -6.21
C GLY A 71 3.11 15.79 -6.52
N LEU A 72 1.86 15.75 -6.95
CA LEU A 72 1.02 16.91 -7.25
C LEU A 72 0.08 17.22 -6.09
N GLY A 73 -0.49 18.42 -6.09
CA GLY A 73 -1.39 18.90 -5.04
C GLY A 73 -0.65 19.72 -3.97
N ASP A 74 -1.24 19.82 -2.79
CA ASP A 74 -0.76 20.64 -1.67
C ASP A 74 0.08 19.85 -0.63
N THR A 75 0.34 18.58 -0.88
CA THR A 75 1.22 17.74 -0.06
C THR A 75 2.63 17.70 -0.64
N ASP A 76 3.61 18.01 0.21
CA ASP A 76 5.03 17.90 -0.15
C ASP A 76 5.42 16.41 -0.16
N THR A 77 5.51 15.80 -1.36
CA THR A 77 5.80 14.39 -1.56
C THR A 77 6.85 14.19 -2.65
N ASP A 78 7.88 13.42 -2.35
CA ASP A 78 8.96 13.07 -3.27
C ASP A 78 8.88 11.60 -3.69
N ALA A 79 9.32 11.31 -4.90
CA ALA A 79 9.28 9.95 -5.46
C ALA A 79 10.08 8.92 -4.64
N ASP A 80 11.03 9.38 -3.82
CA ASP A 80 11.84 8.57 -2.91
C ASP A 80 11.31 8.52 -1.46
N ASP A 81 10.10 8.99 -1.22
CA ASP A 81 9.43 8.83 0.05
C ASP A 81 9.24 7.35 0.43
N SER A 82 9.08 7.11 1.74
CA SER A 82 8.93 5.75 2.30
C SER A 82 7.99 4.87 1.49
N ILE A 83 8.40 3.61 1.29
CA ILE A 83 7.53 2.59 0.68
C ILE A 83 6.51 2.00 1.66
N PHE A 84 6.45 2.51 2.87
CA PHE A 84 5.43 2.16 3.85
C PHE A 84 4.54 3.35 4.13
N PRO A 85 3.24 3.12 4.32
CA PRO A 85 2.37 4.17 4.81
C PRO A 85 2.91 4.69 6.14
N ALA A 86 2.73 5.98 6.39
CA ALA A 86 3.13 6.55 7.66
C ALA A 86 2.46 5.80 8.82
N ILE A 87 3.23 5.39 9.80
CA ILE A 87 2.75 4.73 11.02
C ILE A 87 2.68 5.69 12.20
N THR A 88 2.89 6.97 11.92
CA THR A 88 2.79 8.07 12.88
C THR A 88 1.76 9.08 12.41
N ASN A 89 0.97 9.62 13.30
CA ASN A 89 0.08 10.73 13.02
C ASN A 89 0.84 12.07 12.93
N PHE A 90 0.15 13.14 12.59
CA PHE A 90 0.76 14.49 12.50
C PHE A 90 1.40 14.98 13.81
N ALA A 91 0.98 14.47 14.97
CA ALA A 91 1.62 14.76 16.25
C ALA A 91 2.87 13.90 16.53
N GLY A 92 3.34 13.11 15.56
CA GLY A 92 4.48 12.22 15.70
C GLY A 92 4.22 10.99 16.56
N GLN A 93 2.96 10.69 16.88
CA GLN A 93 2.59 9.55 17.70
C GLN A 93 2.43 8.31 16.82
N THR A 94 3.08 7.22 17.19
CA THR A 94 2.93 5.93 16.51
C THR A 94 1.49 5.43 16.62
N ILE A 95 0.94 4.95 15.51
CA ILE A 95 -0.35 4.25 15.47
C ILE A 95 -0.08 2.75 15.67
N PRO A 96 -0.31 2.21 16.89
CA PRO A 96 0.13 0.86 17.22
C PRO A 96 -0.50 -0.22 16.32
N GLN A 97 -1.71 0.04 15.81
CA GLN A 97 -2.45 -0.90 14.97
C GLN A 97 -1.81 -1.05 13.59
N LEU A 98 -1.41 0.05 12.96
CA LEU A 98 -0.71 0.04 11.68
C LEU A 98 0.69 -0.54 11.82
N ASN A 99 1.42 -0.13 12.86
CA ASN A 99 2.73 -0.70 13.13
C ASN A 99 2.66 -2.22 13.31
N ARG A 100 1.67 -2.72 14.04
CA ARG A 100 1.45 -4.16 14.22
C ARG A 100 1.06 -4.85 12.91
N PHE A 101 0.21 -4.23 12.09
CA PHE A 101 -0.21 -4.76 10.80
C PHE A 101 0.99 -5.02 9.89
N PHE A 102 1.86 -4.04 9.73
CA PHE A 102 3.06 -4.15 8.91
C PHE A 102 4.22 -4.92 9.57
N SER A 103 4.15 -5.20 10.88
CA SER A 103 5.12 -6.04 11.58
C SER A 103 4.78 -7.54 11.51
N ASP A 104 3.58 -7.93 11.07
CA ASP A 104 3.24 -9.33 10.85
C ASP A 104 3.93 -9.84 9.58
N PRO A 105 4.73 -10.91 9.65
CA PRO A 105 5.55 -11.37 8.52
C PRO A 105 4.72 -11.86 7.32
N VAL A 106 3.52 -12.37 7.56
CA VAL A 106 2.63 -12.83 6.46
C VAL A 106 2.03 -11.63 5.76
N ILE A 107 1.58 -10.63 6.51
CA ILE A 107 1.04 -9.39 5.95
C ILE A 107 2.14 -8.60 5.23
N LEU A 108 3.32 -8.50 5.81
CA LEU A 108 4.45 -7.80 5.21
C LEU A 108 4.86 -8.44 3.87
N ARG A 109 4.95 -9.76 3.82
CA ARG A 109 5.20 -10.50 2.57
C ARG A 109 4.11 -10.23 1.53
N GLN A 110 2.84 -10.26 1.92
CA GLN A 110 1.72 -9.93 1.03
C GLN A 110 1.84 -8.49 0.51
N TYR A 111 2.20 -7.54 1.36
CA TYR A 111 2.39 -6.15 0.99
C TYR A 111 3.47 -5.96 -0.08
N TYR A 112 4.64 -6.57 0.09
CA TYR A 112 5.69 -6.52 -0.93
C TYR A 112 5.27 -7.21 -2.25
N SER A 113 4.52 -8.31 -2.14
CA SER A 113 3.95 -8.98 -3.32
C SER A 113 2.96 -8.07 -4.04
N ASP A 114 2.11 -7.36 -3.31
CA ASP A 114 1.14 -6.42 -3.88
C ASP A 114 1.82 -5.23 -4.55
N LEU A 115 2.87 -4.64 -3.94
CA LEU A 115 3.68 -3.60 -4.57
C LEU A 115 4.26 -4.09 -5.89
N LYS A 116 4.91 -5.25 -5.89
CA LYS A 116 5.54 -5.82 -7.09
C LYS A 116 4.51 -6.16 -8.16
N ASP A 117 3.38 -6.73 -7.80
CA ASP A 117 2.30 -7.04 -8.73
C ASP A 117 1.73 -5.78 -9.38
N LEU A 118 1.41 -4.76 -8.59
CA LEU A 118 0.89 -3.49 -9.09
C LEU A 118 1.88 -2.80 -10.03
N LEU A 119 3.16 -2.77 -9.69
CA LEU A 119 4.21 -2.17 -10.53
C LEU A 119 4.44 -2.94 -11.84
N ASN A 120 4.16 -4.24 -11.87
CA ASN A 120 4.32 -5.08 -13.07
C ASN A 120 3.02 -5.24 -13.87
N THR A 121 1.91 -4.70 -13.40
CA THR A 121 0.60 -4.82 -14.06
C THR A 121 -0.04 -3.47 -14.34
N VAL A 122 -0.57 -2.82 -13.31
CA VAL A 122 -1.30 -1.54 -13.43
C VAL A 122 -0.35 -0.41 -13.77
N PHE A 123 0.79 -0.35 -13.07
CA PHE A 123 1.83 0.66 -13.22
C PHE A 123 3.03 0.16 -14.04
N GLU A 124 2.84 -0.88 -14.87
CA GLU A 124 3.85 -1.24 -15.85
C GLU A 124 4.05 -0.06 -16.80
N LYS A 125 5.32 0.31 -17.06
CA LYS A 125 5.66 1.58 -17.70
C LYS A 125 4.87 1.85 -18.97
N SER A 126 4.91 0.94 -19.94
CA SER A 126 4.26 1.20 -21.23
C SER A 126 2.74 1.35 -21.13
N ARG A 127 2.14 0.61 -20.20
CA ARG A 127 0.70 0.68 -19.91
C ARG A 127 0.33 1.97 -19.20
N PHE A 128 1.12 2.36 -18.21
CA PHE A 128 0.87 3.55 -17.43
C PHE A 128 1.04 4.82 -18.27
N ASP A 129 2.16 4.92 -19.02
CA ASP A 129 2.42 6.05 -19.91
C ASP A 129 1.28 6.22 -20.92
N ALA A 130 0.86 5.12 -21.56
CA ALA A 130 -0.25 5.16 -22.52
C ALA A 130 -1.58 5.59 -21.86
N LEU A 131 -1.83 5.18 -20.62
CA LEU A 131 -3.02 5.58 -19.88
C LEU A 131 -3.00 7.08 -19.56
N VAL A 132 -1.87 7.58 -19.06
CA VAL A 132 -1.69 9.00 -18.73
C VAL A 132 -1.84 9.86 -19.97
N SER A 133 -1.11 9.57 -21.05
CA SER A 133 -1.19 10.31 -22.31
C SER A 133 -2.62 10.32 -22.86
N ASN A 134 -3.30 9.16 -22.92
CA ASN A 134 -4.68 9.10 -23.41
C ASN A 134 -5.68 9.87 -22.52
N SER A 135 -5.35 10.06 -21.24
CA SER A 135 -6.25 10.72 -20.28
C SER A 135 -6.00 12.22 -20.16
N LEU A 136 -4.77 12.68 -20.38
CA LEU A 136 -4.35 14.06 -20.08
C LEU A 136 -3.95 14.88 -21.30
N ASP A 137 -3.46 14.27 -22.41
CA ASP A 137 -2.94 15.00 -23.58
C ASP A 137 -4.00 15.84 -24.33
N TRP A 138 -5.26 15.66 -24.01
CA TRP A 138 -6.33 16.51 -24.57
C TRP A 138 -6.56 17.80 -23.78
N LEU A 139 -5.91 18.00 -22.63
CA LEU A 139 -6.01 19.23 -21.85
C LEU A 139 -5.21 20.35 -22.54
N PRO A 140 -5.83 21.46 -22.94
CA PRO A 140 -5.21 22.45 -23.85
C PRO A 140 -4.06 23.26 -23.27
N SER A 141 -3.80 23.19 -21.97
CA SER A 141 -2.88 24.10 -21.30
C SER A 141 -1.74 23.43 -20.54
N ASP A 142 -1.72 22.12 -20.42
CA ASP A 142 -0.81 21.47 -19.48
C ASP A 142 -0.21 20.17 -20.06
N SER A 143 0.50 20.29 -21.20
CA SER A 143 1.36 19.21 -21.68
C SER A 143 2.38 18.74 -20.63
N ASP A 144 2.71 19.64 -19.70
CA ASP A 144 3.67 19.37 -18.64
C ASP A 144 3.13 18.41 -17.58
N VAL A 145 1.81 18.41 -17.31
CA VAL A 145 1.22 17.50 -16.29
C VAL A 145 1.36 16.03 -16.66
N SER A 146 1.18 15.66 -17.92
CA SER A 146 1.43 14.29 -18.38
C SER A 146 2.88 13.88 -18.16
N ASP A 147 3.81 14.75 -18.54
CA ASP A 147 5.24 14.50 -18.40
C ASP A 147 5.66 14.45 -16.94
N ASP A 148 5.10 15.32 -16.09
CA ASP A 148 5.35 15.33 -14.64
C ASP A 148 4.87 14.04 -13.98
N VAL A 149 3.65 13.58 -14.29
CA VAL A 149 3.10 12.33 -13.75
C VAL A 149 3.90 11.11 -14.23
N ILE A 150 4.29 11.06 -15.49
CA ILE A 150 5.11 9.97 -16.04
C ILE A 150 6.50 9.98 -15.41
N GLY A 151 7.13 11.15 -15.34
CA GLY A 151 8.45 11.32 -14.71
C GLY A 151 8.46 10.88 -13.26
N PHE A 152 7.48 11.36 -12.48
CA PHE A 152 7.30 10.94 -11.10
C PHE A 152 7.17 9.42 -10.96
N MET A 153 6.33 8.79 -11.79
CA MET A 153 6.11 7.34 -11.73
C MET A 153 7.35 6.54 -12.14
N ASP A 154 8.16 7.02 -13.07
CA ASP A 154 9.42 6.38 -13.42
C ASP A 154 10.39 6.35 -12.24
N GLU A 155 10.56 7.49 -11.56
CA GLU A 155 11.40 7.60 -10.38
C GLU A 155 10.84 6.76 -9.22
N ARG A 156 9.54 6.88 -8.95
CA ARG A 156 8.84 6.14 -7.89
C ARG A 156 8.94 4.63 -8.07
N ARG A 157 8.72 4.15 -9.29
CA ARG A 157 8.85 2.75 -9.67
C ARG A 157 10.25 2.22 -9.39
N ALA A 158 11.28 2.95 -9.86
CA ALA A 158 12.66 2.57 -9.65
C ALA A 158 13.02 2.51 -8.17
N TYR A 159 12.58 3.50 -7.40
CA TYR A 159 12.78 3.56 -5.97
C TYR A 159 12.14 2.38 -5.24
N ILE A 160 10.85 2.13 -5.47
CA ILE A 160 10.13 1.02 -4.80
C ILE A 160 10.76 -0.34 -5.13
N LEU A 161 11.09 -0.60 -6.41
CA LEU A 161 11.70 -1.86 -6.82
C LEU A 161 13.06 -2.09 -6.17
N ASN A 162 13.82 -1.02 -5.91
CA ASN A 162 15.10 -1.09 -5.22
C ASN A 162 14.95 -1.32 -3.69
N GLN A 163 13.80 -0.99 -3.12
CA GLN A 163 13.53 -1.16 -1.69
C GLN A 163 12.89 -2.52 -1.36
N ILE A 164 12.30 -3.20 -2.33
CA ILE A 164 11.70 -4.52 -2.11
C ILE A 164 12.83 -5.55 -1.95
N PRO A 165 12.87 -6.30 -0.83
CA PRO A 165 13.87 -7.34 -0.64
C PRO A 165 13.82 -8.39 -1.76
N SER A 166 15.00 -8.78 -2.26
CA SER A 166 15.11 -9.86 -3.25
C SER A 166 14.87 -11.25 -2.64
N GLU A 167 15.14 -11.38 -1.33
CA GLU A 167 15.03 -12.62 -0.59
C GLU A 167 14.41 -12.38 0.79
N PHE A 168 13.59 -13.31 1.25
CA PHE A 168 13.06 -13.35 2.61
C PHE A 168 13.61 -14.58 3.34
N THR A 169 14.27 -14.35 4.46
CA THR A 169 14.63 -15.44 5.35
C THR A 169 13.55 -15.61 6.40
N VAL A 170 12.89 -16.77 6.39
CA VAL A 170 11.93 -17.13 7.42
C VAL A 170 12.63 -18.09 8.40
N SER A 171 12.74 -17.66 9.65
CA SER A 171 13.16 -18.56 10.75
C SER A 171 11.93 -19.00 11.55
N SER A 172 11.84 -20.30 11.82
CA SER A 172 10.83 -20.87 12.70
C SER A 172 11.49 -21.46 13.93
N ASN A 173 10.92 -21.19 15.11
CA ASN A 173 11.28 -21.85 16.34
C ASN A 173 10.48 -23.16 16.59
N LEU A 174 9.65 -23.54 15.61
CA LEU A 174 8.93 -24.81 15.64
C LEU A 174 9.86 -25.96 15.23
N PRO A 175 9.72 -27.16 15.83
CA PRO A 175 10.48 -28.34 15.40
C PRO A 175 10.26 -28.62 13.91
N SER A 176 11.32 -29.03 13.21
CA SER A 176 11.26 -29.37 11.78
C SER A 176 10.30 -30.53 11.48
N SER A 177 9.87 -31.28 12.50
CA SER A 177 8.87 -32.37 12.42
C SER A 177 7.45 -31.86 12.20
N ASP A 178 7.17 -30.56 12.41
CA ASP A 178 5.81 -30.02 12.34
C ASP A 178 5.43 -29.50 10.94
N GLY A 179 6.21 -29.91 9.95
CA GLY A 179 5.73 -29.97 8.57
C GLY A 179 5.46 -28.64 7.86
N PHE A 180 6.38 -27.68 7.90
CA PHE A 180 6.41 -26.62 6.90
C PHE A 180 7.36 -27.02 5.75
N SER A 181 6.90 -27.90 4.89
CA SER A 181 7.45 -28.01 3.54
C SER A 181 6.46 -27.38 2.57
N ARG A 182 6.60 -26.12 2.28
CA ARG A 182 5.93 -25.47 1.17
C ARG A 182 6.96 -25.20 0.10
N THR A 183 7.02 -26.06 -0.89
CA THR A 183 7.63 -25.77 -2.18
C THR A 183 6.61 -24.94 -2.95
N GLU A 184 6.85 -23.66 -3.10
CA GLU A 184 6.16 -22.84 -4.10
C GLU A 184 7.06 -22.81 -5.35
N GLU A 185 6.55 -23.35 -6.46
CA GLU A 185 7.06 -23.14 -7.82
C GLU A 185 6.64 -21.74 -8.33
#